data_81d682b416ce19c7b7c4f3c08215c2bd
#
_entry.id   81d682b416ce19c7b7c4f3c08215c2bd
#
_cell.length_a   1.000
_cell.length_b   1.000
_cell.length_c   1.000
_cell.angle_alpha   90.00
_cell.angle_beta   90.00
_cell.angle_gamma   90.00
#
_symmetry.space_group_name_H-M   'P 1'
#
loop_
_entity.id
_entity.type
_entity.pdbx_description
1 polymer ?
#
loop_
_entity_poly.entity_id
_entity_poly.type
_entity_poly.pdbx_seq_one_letter_code
_entity_poly.pdbx_strand_id
1 'polypeptide(L)'
;MFWSLSSSLWPSRALRAAGAIAALITLAQPAAAQDADVAALVLRPGDVIDVRSVDPAMPMQGGYMVSERGIVVLPLLGELHVAGVPWRLLSDSLRVLYAQQLRRPMVEFWPKRRVTVLGHVNRPGIHLVDPFASLAGVIAAAEGVSPEGDIRRLRVLREGRPIFERAPAEAKLTALDIVSGDEVFVGRRSWWDQYSSVVVGAIISATALLVSVGRGA
;
A
#
# COMPACT_ATOMS: atom_id res chain seq x y z
N MET A 1 30.40 -75.01 19.05
CA MET A 1 29.46 -74.70 20.13
C MET A 1 29.11 -73.26 19.96
N PHE A 2 28.00 -72.91 19.21
CA PHE A 2 26.66 -72.51 19.67
C PHE A 2 26.74 -71.37 20.69
N TRP A 3 26.27 -70.18 20.36
CA TRP A 3 24.92 -69.60 20.37
C TRP A 3 25.00 -68.18 19.84
N SER A 4 24.31 -67.64 18.84
CA SER A 4 22.89 -67.43 18.56
C SER A 4 22.24 -66.28 19.37
N LEU A 5 21.74 -65.30 18.58
CA LEU A 5 20.60 -64.42 18.81
C LEU A 5 20.80 -63.27 19.81
N SER A 6 20.36 -62.07 19.57
CA SER A 6 19.04 -61.67 19.01
C SER A 6 19.01 -60.18 18.67
N SER A 7 18.31 -59.88 17.61
CA SER A 7 17.76 -58.58 17.25
C SER A 7 16.76 -58.04 18.30
N SER A 8 16.82 -56.78 18.65
CA SER A 8 15.57 -56.08 19.07
C SER A 8 15.70 -54.58 18.93
N LEU A 9 14.98 -54.03 17.93
CA LEU A 9 13.99 -52.97 18.08
C LEU A 9 14.42 -51.69 18.77
N TRP A 10 14.88 -50.72 17.97
CA TRP A 10 14.81 -49.32 18.31
C TRP A 10 13.49 -48.75 17.79
N PRO A 11 12.69 -48.05 18.64
CA PRO A 11 11.43 -47.52 18.21
C PRO A 11 11.64 -46.23 17.41
N SER A 12 11.04 -46.21 16.25
CA SER A 12 10.94 -45.13 15.24
C SER A 12 10.11 -43.91 15.69
N ARG A 13 10.33 -43.39 16.90
CA ARG A 13 9.58 -42.24 17.43
C ARG A 13 10.39 -40.94 17.55
N ALA A 14 11.70 -40.94 17.30
CA ALA A 14 12.58 -39.78 17.44
C ALA A 14 12.68 -38.89 16.20
N LEU A 15 12.16 -39.27 15.04
CA LEU A 15 12.29 -38.52 13.79
C LEU A 15 11.07 -37.60 13.46
N ARG A 16 10.05 -37.56 14.30
CA ARG A 16 8.88 -36.65 14.08
C ARG A 16 8.92 -35.33 14.85
N ALA A 17 9.87 -35.14 15.77
CA ALA A 17 9.98 -33.91 16.55
C ALA A 17 10.92 -32.86 15.92
N ALA A 18 11.78 -33.23 14.98
CA ALA A 18 12.71 -32.30 14.34
C ALA A 18 12.09 -31.48 13.18
N GLY A 19 10.95 -31.95 12.63
CA GLY A 19 10.26 -31.26 11.53
C GLY A 19 9.36 -30.10 11.95
N ALA A 20 8.95 -30.03 13.21
CA ALA A 20 8.02 -29.02 13.70
C ALA A 20 8.68 -27.70 14.15
N ILE A 21 10.00 -27.70 14.42
CA ILE A 21 10.73 -26.51 14.88
C ILE A 21 11.25 -25.68 13.70
N ALA A 22 11.51 -26.30 12.54
CA ALA A 22 11.96 -25.60 11.33
C ALA A 22 10.86 -24.75 10.65
N ALA A 23 9.58 -25.03 10.90
CA ALA A 23 8.46 -24.29 10.33
C ALA A 23 8.07 -23.00 11.08
N LEU A 24 8.61 -22.78 12.28
CA LEU A 24 8.26 -21.61 13.13
C LEU A 24 9.22 -20.42 12.97
N ILE A 25 10.32 -20.56 12.24
CA ILE A 25 11.34 -19.49 12.08
C ILE A 25 11.06 -18.59 10.86
N THR A 26 10.12 -18.94 9.99
CA THR A 26 9.89 -18.20 8.72
C THR A 26 8.79 -17.14 8.79
N LEU A 27 8.19 -16.84 9.94
CA LEU A 27 7.09 -15.87 10.08
C LEU A 27 7.45 -14.56 10.78
N ALA A 28 8.73 -14.27 11.03
CA ALA A 28 9.15 -13.07 11.77
C ALA A 28 9.91 -12.04 10.91
N GLN A 29 9.48 -11.75 9.68
CA GLN A 29 10.18 -10.79 8.82
C GLN A 29 9.34 -9.68 8.15
N PRO A 30 8.26 -9.12 8.69
CA PRO A 30 7.74 -7.89 8.10
C PRO A 30 8.21 -6.60 8.77
N ALA A 31 8.61 -6.60 10.05
CA ALA A 31 8.93 -5.37 10.77
C ALA A 31 10.24 -4.71 10.31
N ALA A 32 11.29 -5.48 10.08
CA ALA A 32 12.60 -4.93 9.66
C ALA A 32 12.58 -4.32 8.24
N ALA A 33 11.72 -4.83 7.35
CA ALA A 33 11.59 -4.29 6.00
C ALA A 33 10.82 -2.95 5.98
N GLN A 34 9.85 -2.77 6.88
CA GLN A 34 9.12 -1.50 7.01
C GLN A 34 10.00 -0.39 7.59
N ASP A 35 10.84 -0.71 8.58
CA ASP A 35 11.77 0.26 9.17
C ASP A 35 12.82 0.73 8.14
N ALA A 36 13.27 -0.16 7.26
CA ALA A 36 14.19 0.20 6.18
C ALA A 36 13.54 1.11 5.12
N ASP A 37 12.29 0.85 4.74
CA ASP A 37 11.52 1.67 3.81
C ASP A 37 11.31 3.09 4.39
N VAL A 38 10.98 3.20 5.68
CA VAL A 38 10.79 4.48 6.37
C VAL A 38 12.09 5.27 6.47
N ALA A 39 13.22 4.58 6.71
CA ALA A 39 14.53 5.23 6.80
C ALA A 39 15.00 5.79 5.44
N ALA A 40 14.60 5.15 4.34
CA ALA A 40 14.97 5.53 2.97
C ALA A 40 14.04 6.59 2.35
N LEU A 41 12.88 6.88 2.96
CA LEU A 41 11.95 7.87 2.43
C LEU A 41 12.59 9.26 2.44
N VAL A 42 12.62 9.90 1.26
CA VAL A 42 13.02 11.30 1.09
C VAL A 42 11.82 12.10 0.61
N LEU A 43 11.56 13.24 1.24
CA LEU A 43 10.50 14.14 0.81
C LEU A 43 10.90 14.86 -0.49
N ARG A 44 9.91 14.99 -1.36
CA ARG A 44 10.03 15.68 -2.65
C ARG A 44 9.09 16.89 -2.71
N PRO A 45 9.32 17.84 -3.63
CA PRO A 45 8.36 18.90 -3.88
C PRO A 45 6.94 18.36 -4.09
N GLY A 46 5.96 19.03 -3.50
CA GLY A 46 4.55 18.61 -3.53
C GLY A 46 4.15 17.64 -2.43
N ASP A 47 5.09 16.96 -1.74
CA ASP A 47 4.78 16.17 -0.56
C ASP A 47 4.30 17.07 0.59
N VAL A 48 3.58 16.51 1.54
CA VAL A 48 2.99 17.23 2.67
C VAL A 48 3.48 16.62 3.97
N ILE A 49 3.86 17.45 4.92
CA ILE A 49 4.10 17.05 6.30
C ILE A 49 2.84 17.36 7.09
N ASP A 50 2.12 16.33 7.55
CA ASP A 50 1.00 16.48 8.47
C ASP A 50 1.58 16.62 9.89
N VAL A 51 1.27 17.73 10.55
CA VAL A 51 1.75 18.05 11.90
C VAL A 51 0.57 18.09 12.84
N ARG A 52 0.68 17.39 13.96
CA ARG A 52 -0.32 17.43 15.04
C ARG A 52 0.35 17.63 16.38
N SER A 53 -0.12 18.62 17.12
CA SER A 53 0.20 18.78 18.53
C SER A 53 -0.93 18.22 19.38
N VAL A 54 -0.57 17.40 20.35
CA VAL A 54 -1.51 16.85 21.35
C VAL A 54 -1.61 17.79 22.58
N ASP A 55 -0.80 18.88 22.61
CA ASP A 55 -0.85 19.84 23.73
C ASP A 55 -2.10 20.72 23.64
N PRO A 56 -3.02 20.63 24.66
CA PRO A 56 -4.24 21.43 24.68
C PRO A 56 -3.97 22.95 24.73
N ALA A 57 -2.80 23.37 25.25
CA ALA A 57 -2.42 24.76 25.36
C ALA A 57 -1.97 25.36 24.01
N MET A 58 -1.62 24.51 23.05
CA MET A 58 -1.14 24.92 21.75
C MET A 58 -1.54 23.92 20.66
N PRO A 59 -2.84 23.84 20.34
CA PRO A 59 -3.35 22.91 19.35
C PRO A 59 -2.82 23.32 17.97
N MET A 60 -1.93 22.52 17.40
CA MET A 60 -1.47 22.65 16.02
C MET A 60 -1.96 21.42 15.24
N GLN A 61 -2.67 21.66 14.16
CA GLN A 61 -3.07 20.61 13.22
C GLN A 61 -3.07 21.19 11.81
N GLY A 62 -2.32 20.56 10.92
CA GLY A 62 -2.31 20.99 9.53
C GLY A 62 -1.33 20.22 8.68
N GLY A 63 -1.60 20.23 7.37
CA GLY A 63 -0.70 19.72 6.35
C GLY A 63 0.11 20.85 5.73
N TYR A 64 1.43 20.74 5.77
CA TYR A 64 2.37 21.72 5.24
C TYR A 64 3.08 21.17 4.03
N MET A 65 2.86 21.82 2.88
CA MET A 65 3.37 21.34 1.60
C MET A 65 4.83 21.75 1.39
N VAL A 66 5.63 20.85 0.89
CA VAL A 66 6.99 21.12 0.44
C VAL A 66 6.92 21.85 -0.90
N SER A 67 7.52 23.04 -0.95
CA SER A 67 7.58 23.87 -2.15
C SER A 67 8.50 23.26 -3.23
N GLU A 68 8.44 23.80 -4.44
CA GLU A 68 9.34 23.44 -5.56
C GLU A 68 10.82 23.63 -5.21
N ARG A 69 11.12 24.55 -4.28
CA ARG A 69 12.49 24.80 -3.78
C ARG A 69 12.92 23.82 -2.70
N GLY A 70 12.06 22.84 -2.33
CA GLY A 70 12.35 21.90 -1.25
C GLY A 70 12.21 22.48 0.15
N ILE A 71 11.48 23.59 0.30
CA ILE A 71 11.28 24.30 1.56
C ILE A 71 9.86 24.04 2.05
N VAL A 72 9.71 23.82 3.35
CA VAL A 72 8.42 23.79 4.05
C VAL A 72 8.37 24.91 5.09
N VAL A 73 7.20 25.54 5.26
CA VAL A 73 6.97 26.53 6.31
C VAL A 73 6.18 25.87 7.42
N LEU A 74 6.81 25.68 8.57
CA LEU A 74 6.20 25.05 9.74
C LEU A 74 5.88 26.08 10.83
N PRO A 75 4.77 25.91 11.56
CA PRO A 75 4.45 26.80 12.68
C PRO A 75 5.60 26.81 13.70
N LEU A 76 5.87 27.96 14.28
CA LEU A 76 6.93 28.21 15.26
C LEU A 76 8.37 28.06 14.75
N LEU A 77 8.62 27.27 13.71
CA LEU A 77 9.96 27.01 13.17
C LEU A 77 10.27 27.85 11.93
N GLY A 78 9.24 28.36 11.22
CA GLY A 78 9.43 29.11 9.99
C GLY A 78 9.83 28.22 8.81
N GLU A 79 10.67 28.75 7.92
CA GLU A 79 11.14 28.07 6.72
C GLU A 79 12.25 27.06 7.02
N LEU A 80 12.07 25.83 6.55
CA LEU A 80 13.03 24.75 6.69
C LEU A 80 13.26 24.07 5.34
N HIS A 81 14.51 23.85 4.98
CA HIS A 81 14.87 23.06 3.81
C HIS A 81 14.81 21.57 4.15
N VAL A 82 13.91 20.83 3.48
CA VAL A 82 13.59 19.43 3.79
C VAL A 82 13.84 18.47 2.64
N ALA A 83 13.97 18.99 1.40
CA ALA A 83 14.21 18.14 0.25
C ALA A 83 15.59 17.46 0.34
N GLY A 84 15.63 16.18 -0.04
CA GLY A 84 16.86 15.40 0.01
C GLY A 84 17.23 14.85 1.40
N VAL A 85 16.51 15.25 2.46
CA VAL A 85 16.77 14.75 3.81
C VAL A 85 15.94 13.47 4.03
N PRO A 86 16.56 12.35 4.47
CA PRO A 86 15.82 11.15 4.84
C PRO A 86 14.80 11.45 5.95
N TRP A 87 13.58 10.93 5.79
CA TRP A 87 12.46 11.23 6.69
C TRP A 87 12.77 10.99 8.16
N ARG A 88 13.50 9.91 8.46
CA ARG A 88 13.87 9.58 9.84
C ARG A 88 14.72 10.70 10.47
N LEU A 89 15.75 11.16 9.77
CA LEU A 89 16.60 12.25 10.26
C LEU A 89 15.84 13.57 10.36
N LEU A 90 14.97 13.85 9.38
CA LEU A 90 14.13 15.03 9.39
C LEU A 90 13.17 15.01 10.59
N SER A 91 12.46 13.92 10.82
CA SER A 91 11.49 13.80 11.92
C SER A 91 12.16 13.94 13.29
N ASP A 92 13.37 13.38 13.46
CA ASP A 92 14.13 13.51 14.70
C ASP A 92 14.60 14.96 14.90
N SER A 93 15.07 15.62 13.84
CA SER A 93 15.46 17.04 13.88
C SER A 93 14.26 17.94 14.21
N LEU A 94 13.10 17.68 13.62
CA LEU A 94 11.87 18.43 13.91
C LEU A 94 11.47 18.28 15.38
N ARG A 95 11.56 17.07 15.95
CA ARG A 95 11.27 16.86 17.39
C ARG A 95 12.20 17.69 18.27
N VAL A 96 13.49 17.73 17.96
CA VAL A 96 14.47 18.54 18.70
C VAL A 96 14.15 20.01 18.58
N LEU A 97 13.85 20.52 17.38
CA LEU A 97 13.53 21.93 17.15
C LEU A 97 12.26 22.35 17.90
N TYR A 98 11.20 21.53 17.85
CA TYR A 98 9.97 21.81 18.61
C TYR A 98 10.17 21.69 20.13
N ALA A 99 11.07 20.82 20.60
CA ALA A 99 11.40 20.73 22.02
C ALA A 99 12.06 22.00 22.59
N GLN A 100 12.72 22.77 21.71
CA GLN A 100 13.28 24.08 22.11
C GLN A 100 12.23 25.18 22.19
N GLN A 101 11.12 25.06 21.46
CA GLN A 101 10.06 26.06 21.39
C GLN A 101 8.89 25.78 22.36
N LEU A 102 8.67 24.52 22.70
CA LEU A 102 7.51 24.06 23.46
C LEU A 102 7.96 23.52 24.83
N ARG A 103 7.22 23.89 25.89
CA ARG A 103 7.47 23.34 27.25
C ARG A 103 7.14 21.85 27.35
N ARG A 104 6.19 21.37 26.55
CA ARG A 104 5.76 19.96 26.44
C ARG A 104 5.66 19.59 24.97
N PRO A 105 6.77 19.16 24.33
CA PRO A 105 6.80 18.90 22.89
C PRO A 105 6.10 17.58 22.56
N MET A 106 4.77 17.57 22.58
CA MET A 106 3.94 16.46 22.10
C MET A 106 3.50 16.74 20.68
N VAL A 107 4.46 16.72 19.74
CA VAL A 107 4.20 16.96 18.32
C VAL A 107 4.52 15.71 17.52
N GLU A 108 3.57 15.28 16.71
CA GLU A 108 3.69 14.14 15.83
C GLU A 108 3.74 14.60 14.37
N PHE A 109 4.52 13.91 13.55
CA PHE A 109 4.75 14.22 12.15
C PHE A 109 4.50 13.00 11.29
N TRP A 110 3.70 13.17 10.22
CA TRP A 110 3.47 12.13 9.22
C TRP A 110 3.76 12.66 7.82
N PRO A 111 4.59 11.98 7.05
CA PRO A 111 4.75 12.29 5.65
C PRO A 111 3.49 11.88 4.90
N LYS A 112 3.01 12.72 4.02
CA LYS A 112 1.89 12.45 3.12
C LYS A 112 2.29 12.75 1.69
N ARG A 113 1.85 11.90 0.77
CA ARG A 113 2.01 12.10 -0.66
C ARG A 113 0.69 12.52 -1.27
N ARG A 114 0.74 13.52 -2.12
CA ARG A 114 -0.43 14.05 -2.81
C ARG A 114 -0.60 13.35 -4.14
N VAL A 115 -1.58 12.46 -4.24
CA VAL A 115 -1.88 11.68 -5.45
C VAL A 115 -3.25 12.06 -5.97
N THR A 116 -3.37 12.26 -7.28
CA THR A 116 -4.66 12.49 -7.93
C THR A 116 -5.24 11.16 -8.36
N VAL A 117 -6.46 10.83 -7.92
CA VAL A 117 -7.15 9.61 -8.32
C VAL A 117 -8.28 9.96 -9.27
N LEU A 118 -8.27 9.33 -10.46
CA LEU A 118 -9.20 9.59 -11.55
C LEU A 118 -9.83 8.31 -12.08
N GLY A 119 -10.87 8.46 -12.92
CA GLY A 119 -11.55 7.36 -13.57
C GLY A 119 -12.67 6.76 -12.72
N HIS A 120 -12.81 5.44 -12.75
CA HIS A 120 -13.93 4.73 -12.13
C HIS A 120 -13.70 4.43 -10.65
N VAL A 121 -13.67 5.47 -9.81
CA VAL A 121 -13.62 5.43 -8.34
C VAL A 121 -14.81 6.17 -7.75
N ASN A 122 -15.15 5.89 -6.50
CA ASN A 122 -16.30 6.54 -5.86
C ASN A 122 -16.03 8.01 -5.54
N ARG A 123 -14.79 8.37 -5.21
CA ARG A 123 -14.41 9.76 -4.92
C ARG A 123 -13.15 10.17 -5.70
N PRO A 124 -13.31 10.61 -6.96
CA PRO A 124 -12.19 11.14 -7.74
C PRO A 124 -11.72 12.48 -7.16
N GLY A 125 -10.42 12.74 -7.27
CA GLY A 125 -9.82 13.97 -6.79
C GLY A 125 -8.41 13.78 -6.22
N ILE A 126 -7.92 14.80 -5.51
CA ILE A 126 -6.62 14.79 -4.87
C ILE A 126 -6.75 14.15 -3.48
N HIS A 127 -5.93 13.15 -3.20
CA HIS A 127 -5.87 12.44 -1.93
C HIS A 127 -4.49 12.56 -1.30
N LEU A 128 -4.46 12.81 0.00
CA LEU A 128 -3.24 12.77 0.81
C LEU A 128 -3.10 11.37 1.39
N VAL A 129 -2.14 10.62 0.91
CA VAL A 129 -1.93 9.22 1.27
C VAL A 129 -0.58 9.01 1.94
N ASP A 130 -0.45 7.92 2.69
CA ASP A 130 0.82 7.49 3.22
C ASP A 130 1.77 7.09 2.06
N PRO A 131 3.03 7.59 2.01
CA PRO A 131 4.00 7.19 0.98
C PRO A 131 4.26 5.68 0.92
N PHE A 132 4.02 4.95 2.02
CA PHE A 132 4.20 3.50 2.12
C PHE A 132 2.94 2.70 1.74
N ALA A 133 1.82 3.39 1.47
CA ALA A 133 0.61 2.73 1.02
C ALA A 133 0.81 2.01 -0.31
N SER A 134 0.01 0.98 -0.56
CA SER A 134 -0.12 0.37 -1.88
C SER A 134 -1.07 1.19 -2.77
N LEU A 135 -1.06 0.93 -4.08
CA LEU A 135 -2.06 1.52 -4.98
C LEU A 135 -3.49 1.16 -4.57
N ALA A 136 -3.71 -0.06 -4.05
CA ALA A 136 -5.00 -0.43 -3.47
C ALA A 136 -5.37 0.46 -2.28
N GLY A 137 -4.40 0.83 -1.43
CA GLY A 137 -4.59 1.78 -0.34
C GLY A 137 -4.95 3.19 -0.83
N VAL A 138 -4.34 3.64 -1.93
CA VAL A 138 -4.69 4.91 -2.59
C VAL A 138 -6.14 4.88 -3.08
N ILE A 139 -6.55 3.78 -3.72
CA ILE A 139 -7.92 3.60 -4.21
C ILE A 139 -8.90 3.53 -3.03
N ALA A 140 -8.53 2.87 -1.92
CA ALA A 140 -9.34 2.84 -0.71
C ALA A 140 -9.54 4.24 -0.10
N ALA A 141 -8.52 5.11 -0.14
CA ALA A 141 -8.64 6.52 0.25
C ALA A 141 -9.61 7.31 -0.65
N ALA A 142 -9.79 6.87 -1.90
CA ALA A 142 -10.81 7.39 -2.83
C ALA A 142 -12.18 6.68 -2.69
N GLU A 143 -12.46 6.09 -1.52
CA GLU A 143 -13.70 5.36 -1.20
C GLU A 143 -13.92 4.11 -2.07
N GLY A 144 -12.82 3.57 -2.64
CA GLY A 144 -12.85 2.35 -3.43
C GLY A 144 -13.19 2.55 -4.90
N VAL A 145 -13.24 1.43 -5.62
CA VAL A 145 -13.58 1.38 -7.04
C VAL A 145 -15.09 1.48 -7.21
N SER A 146 -15.57 2.27 -8.18
CA SER A 146 -17.00 2.33 -8.52
C SER A 146 -17.47 0.99 -9.12
N PRO A 147 -18.79 0.71 -9.18
CA PRO A 147 -19.30 -0.55 -9.76
C PRO A 147 -18.85 -0.83 -11.19
N GLU A 148 -18.52 0.20 -11.94
CA GLU A 148 -18.04 0.12 -13.32
C GLU A 148 -16.51 0.02 -13.44
N GLY A 149 -15.78 0.21 -12.34
CA GLY A 149 -14.33 0.21 -12.32
C GLY A 149 -13.71 -1.18 -12.20
N ASP A 150 -12.45 -1.28 -12.59
CA ASP A 150 -11.65 -2.48 -12.44
C ASP A 150 -10.29 -2.16 -11.83
N ILE A 151 -10.05 -2.62 -10.60
CA ILE A 151 -8.79 -2.44 -9.88
C ILE A 151 -7.59 -3.10 -10.57
N ARG A 152 -7.81 -4.04 -11.49
CA ARG A 152 -6.76 -4.66 -12.30
C ARG A 152 -6.31 -3.80 -13.48
N ARG A 153 -7.02 -2.69 -13.74
CA ARG A 153 -6.75 -1.75 -14.82
C ARG A 153 -6.30 -0.40 -14.29
N LEU A 154 -5.29 -0.43 -13.43
CA LEU A 154 -4.68 0.78 -12.89
C LEU A 154 -3.61 1.27 -13.85
N ARG A 155 -3.68 2.54 -14.22
CA ARG A 155 -2.63 3.27 -14.92
C ARG A 155 -2.10 4.36 -14.01
N VAL A 156 -0.80 4.58 -14.08
CA VAL A 156 -0.19 5.72 -13.38
C VAL A 156 0.38 6.65 -14.44
N LEU A 157 0.01 7.93 -14.33
CA LEU A 157 0.45 8.97 -15.24
C LEU A 157 1.26 10.01 -14.47
N ARG A 158 2.27 10.56 -15.12
CA ARG A 158 3.05 11.71 -14.67
C ARG A 158 3.02 12.75 -15.77
N GLU A 159 2.55 13.96 -15.44
CA GLU A 159 2.40 15.05 -16.44
C GLU A 159 1.58 14.59 -17.67
N GLY A 160 0.53 13.80 -17.45
CA GLY A 160 -0.32 13.27 -18.51
C GLY A 160 0.29 12.12 -19.34
N ARG A 161 1.52 11.68 -19.04
CA ARG A 161 2.18 10.56 -19.71
C ARG A 161 2.11 9.30 -18.88
N PRO A 162 1.72 8.15 -19.43
CA PRO A 162 1.66 6.92 -18.68
C PRO A 162 3.09 6.44 -18.34
N ILE A 163 3.37 6.28 -17.04
CA ILE A 163 4.59 5.65 -16.53
C ILE A 163 4.35 4.16 -16.25
N PHE A 164 3.09 3.80 -15.97
CA PHE A 164 2.65 2.41 -15.85
C PHE A 164 1.28 2.24 -16.51
N GLU A 165 1.18 1.35 -17.49
CA GLU A 165 -0.07 1.02 -18.19
C GLU A 165 -0.95 0.03 -17.41
N ARG A 166 -0.33 -0.84 -16.61
CA ARG A 166 -0.98 -1.81 -15.73
C ARG A 166 -0.17 -1.96 -14.46
N ALA A 167 -0.41 -1.07 -13.51
CA ALA A 167 0.26 -1.14 -12.22
C ALA A 167 -0.43 -2.19 -11.34
N PRO A 168 0.32 -3.06 -10.63
CA PRO A 168 -0.27 -3.99 -9.68
C PRO A 168 -0.82 -3.23 -8.47
N ALA A 169 -2.04 -3.57 -8.07
CA ALA A 169 -2.74 -2.89 -6.98
C ALA A 169 -2.01 -3.01 -5.64
N GLU A 170 -1.29 -4.10 -5.43
CA GLU A 170 -0.54 -4.40 -4.22
C GLU A 170 0.81 -3.67 -4.15
N ALA A 171 1.28 -3.11 -5.28
CA ALA A 171 2.56 -2.42 -5.31
C ALA A 171 2.53 -1.15 -4.45
N LYS A 172 3.55 -0.97 -3.62
CA LYS A 172 3.73 0.23 -2.80
C LYS A 172 4.07 1.43 -3.68
N LEU A 173 3.65 2.63 -3.27
CA LEU A 173 3.99 3.88 -3.95
C LEU A 173 5.50 4.09 -4.04
N THR A 174 6.25 3.72 -2.99
CA THR A 174 7.71 3.79 -2.96
C THR A 174 8.36 2.83 -3.97
N ALA A 175 7.83 1.63 -4.15
CA ALA A 175 8.36 0.64 -5.10
C ALA A 175 8.14 1.05 -6.57
N LEU A 176 7.08 1.81 -6.85
CA LEU A 176 6.78 2.34 -8.18
C LEU A 176 7.36 3.75 -8.40
N ASP A 177 8.12 4.28 -7.46
CA ASP A 177 8.64 5.65 -7.47
C ASP A 177 7.55 6.71 -7.78
N ILE A 178 6.34 6.50 -7.25
CA ILE A 178 5.24 7.45 -7.39
C ILE A 178 5.53 8.67 -6.54
N VAL A 179 5.39 9.86 -7.11
CA VAL A 179 5.65 11.15 -6.46
C VAL A 179 4.38 11.97 -6.32
N SER A 180 4.44 13.03 -5.52
CA SER A 180 3.34 13.99 -5.42
C SER A 180 3.11 14.69 -6.75
N GLY A 181 1.83 14.74 -7.18
CA GLY A 181 1.44 15.22 -8.49
C GLY A 181 1.16 14.11 -9.51
N ASP A 182 1.58 12.87 -9.25
CA ASP A 182 1.21 11.75 -10.12
C ASP A 182 -0.29 11.46 -10.05
N GLU A 183 -0.81 10.90 -11.15
CA GLU A 183 -2.21 10.57 -11.33
C GLU A 183 -2.40 9.05 -11.39
N VAL A 184 -3.29 8.52 -10.57
CA VAL A 184 -3.72 7.12 -10.60
C VAL A 184 -5.07 7.04 -11.27
N PHE A 185 -5.12 6.42 -12.44
CA PHE A 185 -6.33 6.26 -13.23
C PHE A 185 -6.87 4.85 -13.12
N VAL A 186 -8.14 4.72 -12.71
CA VAL A 186 -8.85 3.44 -12.65
C VAL A 186 -9.66 3.24 -13.93
N GLY A 187 -9.32 2.18 -14.68
CA GLY A 187 -9.99 1.83 -15.91
C GLY A 187 -11.38 1.23 -15.68
N ARG A 188 -12.18 1.24 -16.74
CA ARG A 188 -13.52 0.64 -16.75
C ARG A 188 -13.41 -0.88 -16.83
N ARG A 189 -14.31 -1.58 -16.12
CA ARG A 189 -14.51 -3.03 -16.27
C ARG A 189 -14.94 -3.36 -17.70
N SER A 190 -14.40 -4.44 -18.27
CA SER A 190 -14.87 -4.92 -19.57
C SER A 190 -16.32 -5.41 -19.46
N TRP A 191 -17.15 -5.14 -20.47
CA TRP A 191 -18.52 -5.66 -20.54
C TRP A 191 -18.53 -7.19 -20.47
N TRP A 192 -17.52 -7.84 -21.01
CA TRP A 192 -17.36 -9.28 -20.97
C TRP A 192 -17.19 -9.81 -19.52
N ASP A 193 -16.36 -9.13 -18.72
CA ASP A 193 -16.17 -9.47 -17.30
C ASP A 193 -17.46 -9.25 -16.49
N GLN A 194 -18.30 -8.32 -16.93
CA GLN A 194 -19.56 -7.99 -16.27
C GLN A 194 -20.69 -8.97 -16.61
N TYR A 195 -20.72 -9.49 -17.84
CA TYR A 195 -21.84 -10.31 -18.35
C TYR A 195 -21.44 -11.74 -18.70
N SER A 196 -20.18 -12.14 -18.52
CA SER A 196 -19.70 -13.47 -18.87
C SER A 196 -20.51 -14.59 -18.19
N SER A 197 -20.89 -14.44 -16.93
CA SER A 197 -21.71 -15.44 -16.22
C SER A 197 -23.11 -15.58 -16.81
N VAL A 198 -23.72 -14.48 -17.23
CA VAL A 198 -25.05 -14.47 -17.84
C VAL A 198 -25.00 -15.07 -19.25
N VAL A 199 -23.99 -14.70 -20.03
CA VAL A 199 -23.78 -15.21 -21.41
C VAL A 199 -23.49 -16.72 -21.36
N VAL A 200 -22.59 -17.17 -20.48
CA VAL A 200 -22.29 -18.60 -20.32
C VAL A 200 -23.52 -19.37 -19.84
N GLY A 201 -24.27 -18.84 -18.87
CA GLY A 201 -25.52 -19.42 -18.40
C GLY A 201 -26.56 -19.53 -19.51
N ALA A 202 -26.72 -18.54 -20.35
CA ALA A 202 -27.64 -18.56 -21.51
C ALA A 202 -27.23 -19.61 -22.56
N ILE A 203 -25.93 -19.74 -22.85
CA ILE A 203 -25.41 -20.76 -23.77
C ILE A 203 -25.66 -22.17 -23.22
N ILE A 204 -25.40 -22.44 -21.92
CA ILE A 204 -25.64 -23.74 -21.30
C ILE A 204 -27.14 -24.08 -21.34
N SER A 205 -28.01 -23.11 -21.03
CA SER A 205 -29.45 -23.31 -21.08
C SER A 205 -29.96 -23.61 -22.49
N ALA A 206 -29.45 -22.91 -23.49
CA ALA A 206 -29.82 -23.16 -24.89
C ALA A 206 -29.35 -24.52 -25.38
N THR A 207 -28.14 -24.95 -25.03
CA THR A 207 -27.63 -26.29 -25.41
C THR A 207 -28.40 -27.41 -24.70
N ALA A 208 -28.78 -27.26 -23.44
CA ALA A 208 -29.61 -28.20 -22.72
C ALA A 208 -30.99 -28.36 -23.37
N LEU A 209 -31.59 -27.26 -23.83
CA LEU A 209 -32.88 -27.27 -24.50
C LEU A 209 -32.79 -28.01 -25.87
N LEU A 210 -31.75 -27.76 -26.65
CA LEU A 210 -31.51 -28.43 -27.92
C LEU A 210 -31.31 -29.94 -27.75
N VAL A 211 -30.57 -30.36 -26.72
CA VAL A 211 -30.38 -31.81 -26.40
C VAL A 211 -31.68 -32.46 -25.95
N SER A 212 -32.54 -31.76 -25.21
CA SER A 212 -33.83 -32.31 -24.77
C SER A 212 -34.81 -32.50 -25.92
N VAL A 213 -34.84 -31.56 -26.87
CA VAL A 213 -35.70 -31.67 -28.08
C VAL A 213 -35.19 -32.77 -29.03
N GLY A 214 -33.86 -32.96 -29.18
CA GLY A 214 -33.30 -34.03 -30.02
C GLY A 214 -33.44 -35.45 -29.47
N ARG A 215 -33.77 -35.62 -28.18
CA ARG A 215 -34.04 -36.94 -27.56
C ARG A 215 -35.51 -37.33 -27.58
N GLY A 216 -36.41 -36.44 -27.92
CA GLY A 216 -37.86 -36.67 -27.97
C GLY A 216 -38.43 -36.94 -29.36
N ALA A 217 -37.55 -36.98 -30.39
CA ALA A 217 -37.87 -37.39 -31.74
C ALA A 217 -37.17 -38.71 -32.07
#